data_243c1badc26f3720ab0a673325b610d1
#
_entry.id   243c1badc26f3720ab0a673325b610d1
#
_cell.length_a   1.000
_cell.length_b   1.000
_cell.length_c   1.000
_cell.angle_alpha   90.00
_cell.angle_beta   90.00
_cell.angle_gamma   90.00
#
_symmetry.space_group_name_H-M   'P 1'
#
loop_
_entity.id
_entity.type
_entity.pdbx_description
1 polymer ?
#
loop_
_entity_poly.entity_id
_entity_poly.type
_entity_poly.pdbx_seq_one_letter_code
_entity_poly.pdbx_strand_id
1 'polypeptide(L)'
;MGLIIGVGDTKPTFPYDYWYGVEIDTSVSNTTLKRIGRDELHRSLPLQSKMRRCILNDSGSVNYYLNANNSTKRDTGSAANLTGADGMYMVELPCVYIKFEHDGTKQRVMMSEYPLPGFLKWDIDYISAVEATVYRPTNKLSAVCNTAADYRGGNNNADWDSTTKNLRGKPATQISLNNFRVYARNRGEGWQCLTYQTYRKLFWLFVVEYATLNSQAAFNAQLDANGFRQGGLGPGVTTTTDAKWNA
;
A
#
# COMPACT_ATOMS: atom_id res chain seq x y z
N MET A 1 14.55 -0.60 54.29
CA MET A 1 15.33 0.31 53.46
C MET A 1 15.44 -0.39 52.09
N GLY A 2 14.57 -0.07 51.13
CA GLY A 2 14.52 -0.68 49.82
C GLY A 2 15.29 0.17 48.82
N LEU A 3 16.30 -0.40 48.18
CA LEU A 3 17.06 0.22 47.11
C LEU A 3 16.22 0.12 45.82
N ILE A 4 15.69 1.22 45.33
CA ILE A 4 15.10 1.31 44.01
C ILE A 4 16.26 1.60 43.04
N ILE A 5 16.69 0.59 42.29
CA ILE A 5 17.50 0.80 41.08
C ILE A 5 16.55 1.34 40.03
N GLY A 6 16.54 2.66 39.85
CA GLY A 6 15.94 3.24 38.66
C GLY A 6 16.72 2.71 37.46
N VAL A 7 16.14 1.77 36.71
CA VAL A 7 16.58 1.53 35.34
C VAL A 7 16.32 2.86 34.63
N GLY A 8 17.38 3.63 34.44
CA GLY A 8 17.30 4.86 33.68
C GLY A 8 16.74 4.49 32.30
N ASP A 9 15.48 4.86 32.05
CA ASP A 9 15.01 5.03 30.70
C ASP A 9 16.01 5.98 30.04
N THR A 10 16.96 5.40 29.31
CA THR A 10 17.72 6.17 28.34
C THR A 10 16.67 6.58 27.31
N LYS A 11 15.98 7.70 27.60
CA LYS A 11 15.15 8.35 26.57
C LYS A 11 16.04 8.44 25.36
N PRO A 12 15.67 7.76 24.25
CA PRO A 12 16.47 7.81 23.05
C PRO A 12 16.73 9.27 22.73
N THR A 13 17.97 9.60 22.41
CA THR A 13 18.37 10.97 22.10
C THR A 13 17.58 11.43 20.90
N PHE A 14 16.52 12.18 21.19
CA PHE A 14 15.69 12.82 20.20
C PHE A 14 16.58 13.72 19.32
N PRO A 15 16.41 13.67 17.95
CA PRO A 15 15.37 12.98 17.15
C PRO A 15 15.86 11.77 16.34
N TYR A 16 17.16 11.42 16.37
CA TYR A 16 17.79 10.46 15.46
C TYR A 16 17.26 9.03 15.61
N ASP A 17 16.97 8.60 16.83
CA ASP A 17 16.63 7.21 17.12
C ASP A 17 15.22 6.77 16.66
N TYR A 18 14.37 7.71 16.23
CA TYR A 18 12.97 7.44 15.96
C TYR A 18 12.53 7.65 14.52
N TRP A 19 13.46 7.97 13.62
CA TRP A 19 13.15 8.18 12.22
C TRP A 19 14.16 7.56 11.28
N TYR A 20 13.72 7.30 10.08
CA TYR A 20 14.53 6.83 8.95
C TYR A 20 13.99 7.43 7.67
N GLY A 21 14.81 7.47 6.63
CA GLY A 21 14.40 8.12 5.40
C GLY A 21 15.44 8.07 4.31
N VAL A 22 15.27 8.91 3.31
CA VAL A 22 16.18 9.02 2.17
C VAL A 22 16.55 10.46 1.87
N GLU A 23 17.75 10.64 1.37
CA GLU A 23 18.24 11.88 0.78
C GLU A 23 18.37 11.70 -0.73
N ILE A 24 17.79 12.63 -1.46
CA ILE A 24 17.82 12.74 -2.92
C ILE A 24 18.74 13.90 -3.27
N ASP A 25 19.80 13.63 -4.02
CA ASP A 25 20.67 14.68 -4.57
C ASP A 25 20.21 15.04 -5.98
N THR A 26 19.60 16.19 -6.13
CA THR A 26 19.06 16.66 -7.43
C THR A 26 20.15 17.17 -8.38
N SER A 27 21.40 17.27 -7.93
CA SER A 27 22.55 17.65 -8.78
C SER A 27 23.10 16.48 -9.60
N VAL A 28 22.68 15.24 -9.28
CA VAL A 28 23.14 14.03 -9.96
C VAL A 28 21.96 13.27 -10.56
N SER A 29 22.17 12.72 -11.76
CA SER A 29 21.19 11.86 -12.40
C SER A 29 21.37 10.42 -11.90
N ASN A 30 20.82 10.12 -10.73
CA ASN A 30 20.88 8.79 -10.16
C ASN A 30 19.52 8.41 -9.54
N THR A 31 19.07 7.19 -9.77
CA THR A 31 17.85 6.65 -9.18
C THR A 31 18.08 6.00 -7.82
N THR A 32 19.33 5.73 -7.45
CA THR A 32 19.70 5.21 -6.12
C THR A 32 19.86 6.35 -5.14
N LEU A 33 19.17 6.27 -4.03
CA LEU A 33 19.11 7.29 -3.01
C LEU A 33 19.98 6.92 -1.80
N LYS A 34 20.44 7.94 -1.06
CA LYS A 34 21.14 7.71 0.20
C LYS A 34 20.17 7.49 1.33
N ARG A 35 20.27 6.37 2.05
CA ARG A 35 19.55 6.17 3.30
C ARG A 35 20.09 7.11 4.38
N ILE A 36 19.18 7.70 5.16
CA ILE A 36 19.48 8.61 6.27
C ILE A 36 18.64 8.26 7.48
N GLY A 37 19.07 8.70 8.66
CA GLY A 37 18.44 8.35 9.92
C GLY A 37 18.99 7.04 10.48
N ARG A 38 18.21 6.34 11.29
CA ARG A 38 18.69 5.16 12.02
C ARG A 38 18.70 3.90 11.15
N ASP A 39 19.85 3.28 11.00
CA ASP A 39 20.05 2.09 10.17
C ASP A 39 19.18 0.89 10.59
N GLU A 40 18.99 0.68 11.90
CA GLU A 40 18.15 -0.40 12.42
C GLU A 40 16.68 -0.27 11.96
N LEU A 41 16.19 0.97 11.82
CA LEU A 41 14.85 1.23 11.31
C LEU A 41 14.76 0.94 9.81
N HIS A 42 15.83 1.13 9.05
CA HIS A 42 15.89 0.72 7.65
C HIS A 42 15.89 -0.81 7.47
N ARG A 43 16.43 -1.56 8.44
CA ARG A 43 16.41 -3.03 8.41
C ARG A 43 15.08 -3.59 8.88
N SER A 44 14.52 -3.04 9.95
CA SER A 44 13.24 -3.51 10.53
C SER A 44 12.01 -3.00 9.80
N LEU A 45 12.09 -1.84 9.12
CA LEU A 45 11.01 -1.20 8.36
C LEU A 45 9.69 -1.14 9.16
N PRO A 46 9.65 -0.50 10.32
CA PRO A 46 8.53 -0.61 11.26
C PRO A 46 7.22 -0.08 10.68
N LEU A 47 7.24 0.89 9.78
CA LEU A 47 6.04 1.38 9.10
C LEU A 47 5.58 0.40 8.01
N GLN A 48 6.50 -0.05 7.14
CA GLN A 48 6.16 -0.98 6.05
C GLN A 48 5.70 -2.34 6.60
N SER A 49 6.27 -2.81 7.71
CA SER A 49 5.87 -4.07 8.36
C SER A 49 4.45 -4.04 8.92
N LYS A 50 3.86 -2.86 9.11
CA LYS A 50 2.46 -2.68 9.52
C LYS A 50 1.46 -2.70 8.36
N MET A 51 1.94 -2.68 7.11
CA MET A 51 1.05 -2.82 5.96
C MET A 51 0.48 -4.24 5.94
N ARG A 52 -0.84 -4.34 6.04
CA ARG A 52 -1.52 -5.64 6.12
C ARG A 52 -2.71 -5.72 5.19
N ARG A 53 -2.89 -6.87 4.56
CA ARG A 53 -4.11 -7.17 3.82
C ARG A 53 -5.26 -7.44 4.79
N CYS A 54 -6.44 -6.92 4.45
CA CYS A 54 -7.62 -7.05 5.30
C CYS A 54 -8.89 -7.15 4.44
N ILE A 55 -9.96 -7.55 5.08
CA ILE A 55 -11.32 -7.41 4.57
C ILE A 55 -11.96 -6.23 5.27
N LEU A 56 -12.35 -5.21 4.50
CA LEU A 56 -12.88 -3.94 4.97
C LEU A 56 -14.38 -3.87 4.69
N ASN A 57 -15.18 -3.59 5.70
CA ASN A 57 -16.62 -3.39 5.57
C ASN A 57 -16.94 -2.07 4.86
N ASP A 58 -18.15 -1.95 4.30
CA ASP A 58 -18.62 -0.71 3.67
C ASP A 58 -18.66 0.47 4.66
N SER A 59 -18.72 0.22 5.98
CA SER A 59 -18.58 1.23 7.04
C SER A 59 -17.15 1.75 7.26
N GLY A 60 -16.15 1.20 6.55
CA GLY A 60 -14.74 1.57 6.74
C GLY A 60 -14.05 0.86 7.92
N SER A 61 -14.70 -0.11 8.57
CA SER A 61 -14.09 -0.91 9.63
C SER A 61 -13.50 -2.23 9.10
N VAL A 62 -12.35 -2.63 9.65
CA VAL A 62 -11.74 -3.93 9.33
C VAL A 62 -12.58 -5.03 9.94
N ASN A 63 -13.04 -5.97 9.10
CA ASN A 63 -13.73 -7.18 9.54
C ASN A 63 -12.72 -8.18 10.09
N TYR A 64 -11.68 -8.48 9.32
CA TYR A 64 -10.54 -9.31 9.75
C TYR A 64 -9.31 -9.06 8.86
N TYR A 65 -8.14 -9.37 9.41
CA TYR A 65 -6.89 -9.36 8.66
C TYR A 65 -6.64 -10.71 8.00
N LEU A 66 -5.88 -10.66 6.89
CA LEU A 66 -5.50 -11.84 6.13
C LEU A 66 -4.11 -12.33 6.54
N ASN A 67 -3.88 -13.61 6.35
CA ASN A 67 -2.58 -14.22 6.59
C ASN A 67 -1.52 -13.60 5.67
N ALA A 68 -0.35 -13.28 6.22
CA ALA A 68 0.72 -12.58 5.49
C ALA A 68 1.22 -13.33 4.25
N ASN A 69 1.13 -14.67 4.24
CA ASN A 69 1.63 -15.51 3.16
C ASN A 69 0.53 -16.14 2.31
N ASN A 70 -0.74 -16.04 2.73
CA ASN A 70 -1.86 -16.66 2.04
C ASN A 70 -3.16 -15.88 2.23
N SER A 71 -3.56 -15.09 1.23
CA SER A 71 -4.78 -14.27 1.27
C SER A 71 -6.08 -15.08 1.34
N THR A 72 -6.07 -16.39 1.03
CA THR A 72 -7.26 -17.24 1.17
C THR A 72 -7.51 -17.65 2.62
N LYS A 73 -6.64 -17.22 3.54
CA LYS A 73 -6.77 -17.47 4.97
C LYS A 73 -6.78 -16.16 5.75
N ARG A 74 -7.49 -16.15 6.87
CA ARG A 74 -7.39 -15.11 7.90
C ARG A 74 -6.05 -15.25 8.63
N ASP A 75 -5.62 -14.23 9.33
CA ASP A 75 -4.44 -14.26 10.20
C ASP A 75 -4.53 -15.37 11.28
N THR A 76 -5.75 -15.70 11.71
CA THR A 76 -6.05 -16.84 12.62
C THR A 76 -5.89 -18.22 11.98
N GLY A 77 -5.68 -18.31 10.65
CA GLY A 77 -5.54 -19.56 9.89
C GLY A 77 -6.83 -20.12 9.30
N SER A 78 -8.01 -19.64 9.69
CA SER A 78 -9.30 -20.04 9.11
C SER A 78 -9.46 -19.51 7.68
N ALA A 79 -10.40 -20.06 6.91
CA ALA A 79 -10.69 -19.62 5.55
C ALA A 79 -11.14 -18.15 5.52
N ALA A 80 -10.65 -17.40 4.55
CA ALA A 80 -11.08 -16.03 4.25
C ALA A 80 -11.98 -16.01 3.01
N ASN A 81 -12.90 -15.06 2.96
CA ASN A 81 -13.77 -14.85 1.82
C ASN A 81 -13.35 -13.58 1.07
N LEU A 82 -12.84 -13.75 -0.14
CA LEU A 82 -12.43 -12.65 -1.03
C LEU A 82 -13.49 -12.27 -2.07
N THR A 83 -14.69 -12.89 -2.03
CA THR A 83 -15.72 -12.68 -3.04
C THR A 83 -16.57 -11.43 -2.84
N GLY A 84 -16.35 -10.70 -1.75
CA GLY A 84 -17.08 -9.49 -1.39
C GLY A 84 -18.25 -9.72 -0.42
N ALA A 85 -18.55 -10.97 -0.03
CA ALA A 85 -19.61 -11.24 0.95
C ALA A 85 -19.24 -10.75 2.36
N ASP A 86 -17.95 -10.82 2.71
CA ASP A 86 -17.45 -10.37 4.02
C ASP A 86 -16.93 -8.91 3.99
N GLY A 87 -16.89 -8.27 2.84
CA GLY A 87 -16.33 -6.92 2.63
C GLY A 87 -15.33 -6.87 1.48
N MET A 88 -14.61 -5.76 1.39
CA MET A 88 -13.65 -5.50 0.30
C MET A 88 -12.25 -5.96 0.65
N TYR A 89 -11.57 -6.56 -0.31
CA TYR A 89 -10.18 -6.99 -0.19
C TYR A 89 -9.25 -5.79 -0.33
N MET A 90 -8.68 -5.33 0.78
CA MET A 90 -7.92 -4.10 0.89
C MET A 90 -6.55 -4.33 1.50
N VAL A 91 -5.68 -3.34 1.36
CA VAL A 91 -4.41 -3.22 2.10
C VAL A 91 -4.52 -1.99 3.00
N GLU A 92 -4.30 -2.18 4.29
CA GLU A 92 -4.16 -1.11 5.27
C GLU A 92 -2.78 -0.46 5.14
N LEU A 93 -2.74 0.85 4.95
CA LEU A 93 -1.54 1.67 5.03
C LEU A 93 -1.45 2.29 6.43
N PRO A 94 -0.33 2.15 7.14
CA PRO A 94 -0.23 2.59 8.53
C PRO A 94 -0.34 4.11 8.67
N CYS A 95 -0.64 4.58 9.89
CA CYS A 95 -0.37 5.96 10.25
C CYS A 95 1.13 6.25 10.15
N VAL A 96 1.51 7.33 9.47
CA VAL A 96 2.90 7.73 9.25
C VAL A 96 3.07 9.18 9.66
N TYR A 97 4.11 9.48 10.41
CA TYR A 97 4.60 10.84 10.59
C TYR A 97 5.73 11.08 9.59
N ILE A 98 5.60 12.10 8.76
CA ILE A 98 6.52 12.37 7.65
C ILE A 98 7.01 13.81 7.67
N LYS A 99 8.28 14.00 7.33
CA LYS A 99 8.88 15.32 7.19
C LYS A 99 9.63 15.41 5.88
N PHE A 100 9.48 16.55 5.21
CA PHE A 100 10.22 16.90 4.01
C PHE A 100 11.12 18.07 4.31
N GLU A 101 12.39 17.96 3.92
CA GLU A 101 13.37 19.03 4.00
C GLU A 101 14.01 19.29 2.65
N HIS A 102 14.36 20.53 2.42
CA HIS A 102 15.11 20.97 1.24
C HIS A 102 16.29 21.83 1.71
N ASP A 103 17.49 21.48 1.24
CA ASP A 103 18.74 22.16 1.56
C ASP A 103 19.63 22.18 0.31
N GLY A 104 19.59 23.28 -0.42
CA GLY A 104 20.28 23.42 -1.71
C GLY A 104 19.81 22.36 -2.72
N THR A 105 20.72 21.46 -3.12
CA THR A 105 20.39 20.35 -4.05
C THR A 105 19.88 19.10 -3.34
N LYS A 106 19.85 19.10 -2.00
CA LYS A 106 19.45 17.94 -1.20
C LYS A 106 17.98 18.03 -0.83
N GLN A 107 17.22 17.00 -1.16
CA GLN A 107 15.86 16.81 -0.69
C GLN A 107 15.83 15.60 0.24
N ARG A 108 15.27 15.75 1.43
CA ARG A 108 15.18 14.67 2.42
C ARG A 108 13.73 14.34 2.69
N VAL A 109 13.46 13.05 2.78
CA VAL A 109 12.15 12.53 3.20
C VAL A 109 12.40 11.61 4.39
N MET A 110 11.83 11.97 5.52
CA MET A 110 12.01 11.29 6.80
C MET A 110 10.66 10.77 7.28
N MET A 111 10.64 9.56 7.81
CA MET A 111 9.44 8.90 8.34
C MET A 111 9.65 8.44 9.76
N SER A 112 8.57 8.46 10.54
CA SER A 112 8.54 8.01 11.93
C SER A 112 7.20 7.39 12.27
N GLU A 113 7.19 6.48 13.25
CA GLU A 113 5.97 6.02 13.92
C GLU A 113 5.45 7.02 14.97
N TYR A 114 6.25 8.03 15.30
CA TYR A 114 6.02 8.94 16.42
C TYR A 114 5.85 10.40 15.95
N PRO A 115 5.08 11.21 16.68
CA PRO A 115 4.86 12.63 16.38
C PRO A 115 6.10 13.48 16.73
N LEU A 116 7.12 13.41 15.88
CA LEU A 116 8.34 14.20 16.07
C LEU A 116 8.13 15.66 15.63
N PRO A 117 8.88 16.63 16.17
CA PRO A 117 8.79 18.03 15.78
C PRO A 117 9.02 18.25 14.29
N GLY A 118 8.09 18.94 13.66
CA GLY A 118 8.10 19.22 12.23
C GLY A 118 7.65 18.07 11.33
N PHE A 119 7.25 16.94 11.91
CA PHE A 119 6.64 15.85 11.15
C PHE A 119 5.12 16.06 11.05
N LEU A 120 4.58 15.82 9.85
CA LEU A 120 3.16 15.87 9.55
C LEU A 120 2.55 14.48 9.71
N LYS A 121 1.42 14.38 10.37
CA LYS A 121 0.68 13.13 10.52
C LYS A 121 -0.07 12.81 9.22
N TRP A 122 0.09 11.61 8.71
CA TRP A 122 -0.74 10.99 7.69
C TRP A 122 -1.46 9.80 8.32
N ASP A 123 -2.77 9.91 8.44
CA ASP A 123 -3.61 8.90 9.10
C ASP A 123 -3.63 7.57 8.35
N ILE A 124 -4.21 6.55 8.97
CA ILE A 124 -4.44 5.24 8.34
C ILE A 124 -5.29 5.44 7.09
N ASP A 125 -4.90 4.77 6.00
CA ASP A 125 -5.62 4.69 4.75
C ASP A 125 -5.78 3.23 4.31
N TYR A 126 -6.72 2.99 3.42
CA TYR A 126 -6.92 1.68 2.80
C TYR A 126 -6.89 1.81 1.28
N ILE A 127 -6.15 0.94 0.62
CA ILE A 127 -6.15 0.83 -0.83
C ILE A 127 -6.65 -0.56 -1.24
N SER A 128 -7.24 -0.68 -2.42
CA SER A 128 -7.64 -1.98 -2.95
C SER A 128 -6.42 -2.89 -3.16
N ALA A 129 -6.50 -4.13 -2.68
CA ALA A 129 -5.45 -5.12 -2.86
C ALA A 129 -5.40 -5.68 -4.29
N VAL A 130 -6.49 -5.53 -5.02
CA VAL A 130 -6.65 -5.89 -6.44
C VAL A 130 -7.33 -4.74 -7.17
N GLU A 131 -7.19 -4.68 -8.48
CA GLU A 131 -7.92 -3.69 -9.27
C GLU A 131 -9.44 -3.92 -9.14
N ALA A 132 -10.17 -2.82 -8.90
CA ALA A 132 -11.59 -2.90 -8.64
C ALA A 132 -12.38 -3.29 -9.92
N THR A 133 -13.27 -4.25 -9.79
CA THR A 133 -14.37 -4.50 -10.74
C THR A 133 -15.59 -3.65 -10.36
N VAL A 134 -16.70 -3.80 -11.09
CA VAL A 134 -17.98 -3.14 -10.76
C VAL A 134 -19.02 -4.19 -10.37
N TYR A 135 -19.59 -4.04 -9.18
CA TYR A 135 -20.84 -4.73 -8.83
C TYR A 135 -22.01 -4.00 -9.50
N ARG A 136 -22.53 -4.58 -10.57
CA ARG A 136 -23.45 -3.91 -11.52
C ARG A 136 -24.86 -3.66 -10.97
N PRO A 137 -25.44 -4.51 -10.13
CA PRO A 137 -26.79 -4.25 -9.61
C PRO A 137 -26.94 -2.90 -8.90
N THR A 138 -25.90 -2.42 -8.26
CA THR A 138 -25.90 -1.13 -7.54
C THR A 138 -24.80 -0.17 -8.00
N ASN A 139 -24.06 -0.50 -9.06
CA ASN A 139 -22.94 0.28 -9.58
C ASN A 139 -21.93 0.69 -8.48
N LYS A 140 -21.39 -0.30 -7.78
CA LYS A 140 -20.35 -0.12 -6.75
C LYS A 140 -19.01 -0.61 -7.27
N LEU A 141 -17.93 0.19 -7.16
CA LEU A 141 -16.58 -0.33 -7.32
C LEU A 141 -16.29 -1.35 -6.22
N SER A 142 -15.72 -2.49 -6.59
CA SER A 142 -15.54 -3.62 -5.69
C SER A 142 -14.16 -4.23 -5.86
N ALA A 143 -13.36 -4.17 -4.80
CA ALA A 143 -12.07 -4.84 -4.71
C ALA A 143 -12.32 -6.28 -4.22
N VAL A 144 -12.55 -7.20 -5.15
CA VAL A 144 -12.94 -8.59 -4.86
C VAL A 144 -12.35 -9.56 -5.88
N CYS A 145 -12.19 -10.82 -5.47
CA CYS A 145 -11.90 -11.94 -6.36
C CYS A 145 -13.22 -12.69 -6.62
N ASN A 146 -14.03 -12.20 -7.57
CA ASN A 146 -15.37 -12.74 -7.83
C ASN A 146 -15.69 -12.68 -9.33
N THR A 147 -16.02 -13.84 -9.93
CA THR A 147 -16.37 -13.99 -11.34
C THR A 147 -17.87 -14.22 -11.58
N ALA A 148 -18.73 -13.99 -10.57
CA ALA A 148 -20.16 -14.03 -10.75
C ALA A 148 -20.63 -12.95 -11.75
N ALA A 149 -21.76 -13.17 -12.42
CA ALA A 149 -22.26 -12.31 -13.48
C ALA A 149 -22.47 -10.84 -13.06
N ASP A 150 -22.78 -10.62 -11.79
CA ASP A 150 -22.97 -9.29 -11.21
C ASP A 150 -21.67 -8.46 -11.09
N TYR A 151 -20.52 -9.13 -11.01
CA TYR A 151 -19.21 -8.48 -10.93
C TYR A 151 -18.58 -8.43 -12.31
N ARG A 152 -18.76 -7.29 -13.00
CA ARG A 152 -18.34 -7.15 -14.39
C ARG A 152 -17.57 -5.85 -14.62
N GLY A 153 -16.38 -5.96 -15.19
CA GLY A 153 -15.57 -4.86 -15.66
C GLY A 153 -16.04 -4.26 -16.99
N GLY A 154 -15.14 -3.55 -17.67
CA GLY A 154 -15.41 -2.95 -18.96
C GLY A 154 -16.63 -2.02 -18.97
N ASN A 155 -17.31 -1.97 -20.11
CA ASN A 155 -18.52 -1.16 -20.35
C ASN A 155 -19.83 -1.88 -19.98
N ASN A 156 -19.77 -2.99 -19.26
CA ASN A 156 -20.94 -3.82 -18.90
C ASN A 156 -21.62 -4.56 -20.08
N ASN A 157 -20.96 -4.73 -21.20
CA ASN A 157 -21.55 -5.46 -22.32
C ASN A 157 -21.54 -6.97 -22.06
N ALA A 158 -22.72 -7.56 -21.93
CA ALA A 158 -22.90 -8.99 -21.67
C ALA A 158 -22.46 -9.88 -22.84
N ASP A 159 -22.45 -9.35 -24.08
CA ASP A 159 -21.99 -10.07 -25.26
C ASP A 159 -20.50 -10.42 -25.18
N TRP A 160 -19.77 -9.79 -24.26
CA TRP A 160 -18.36 -10.06 -23.99
C TRP A 160 -18.16 -11.16 -22.93
N ASP A 161 -19.21 -11.70 -22.35
CA ASP A 161 -19.13 -12.83 -21.39
C ASP A 161 -19.00 -14.19 -22.09
N SER A 162 -18.43 -14.23 -23.28
CA SER A 162 -18.10 -15.47 -23.97
C SER A 162 -16.84 -16.12 -23.35
N THR A 163 -16.57 -17.37 -23.73
CA THR A 163 -15.36 -18.09 -23.30
C THR A 163 -14.05 -17.39 -23.70
N THR A 164 -14.09 -16.52 -24.73
CA THR A 164 -12.92 -15.84 -25.28
C THR A 164 -12.80 -14.38 -24.84
N LYS A 165 -13.86 -13.74 -24.35
CA LYS A 165 -13.91 -12.30 -24.00
C LYS A 165 -14.70 -12.06 -22.74
N ASN A 166 -14.42 -12.77 -21.67
CA ASN A 166 -15.13 -12.67 -20.43
C ASN A 166 -14.74 -11.41 -19.64
N LEU A 167 -15.71 -10.57 -19.25
CA LEU A 167 -15.53 -9.38 -18.43
C LEU A 167 -15.84 -9.62 -16.94
N ARG A 168 -16.27 -10.83 -16.55
CA ARG A 168 -16.58 -11.17 -15.16
C ARG A 168 -15.31 -11.11 -14.30
N GLY A 169 -15.37 -10.41 -13.19
CA GLY A 169 -14.24 -10.21 -12.28
C GLY A 169 -13.10 -9.37 -12.85
N LYS A 170 -13.20 -8.87 -14.08
CA LYS A 170 -12.17 -8.03 -14.70
C LYS A 170 -12.22 -6.60 -14.15
N PRO A 171 -11.08 -5.88 -14.21
CA PRO A 171 -11.01 -4.49 -13.81
C PRO A 171 -12.06 -3.60 -14.49
N ALA A 172 -12.54 -2.61 -13.76
CA ALA A 172 -13.44 -1.60 -14.29
C ALA A 172 -12.69 -0.72 -15.30
N THR A 173 -13.10 -0.82 -16.58
CA THR A 173 -12.58 0.00 -17.69
C THR A 173 -13.73 0.55 -18.50
N GLN A 174 -13.46 1.44 -19.45
CA GLN A 174 -14.46 2.00 -20.37
C GLN A 174 -15.67 2.68 -19.68
N ILE A 175 -15.45 3.24 -18.51
CA ILE A 175 -16.38 4.11 -17.80
C ILE A 175 -15.76 5.49 -17.61
N SER A 176 -16.59 6.53 -17.61
CA SER A 176 -16.11 7.90 -17.42
C SER A 176 -15.50 8.08 -16.02
N LEU A 177 -14.55 9.01 -15.89
CA LEU A 177 -13.97 9.33 -14.59
C LEU A 177 -15.05 9.75 -13.56
N ASN A 178 -16.10 10.43 -14.04
CA ASN A 178 -17.23 10.81 -13.18
C ASN A 178 -17.94 9.56 -12.64
N ASN A 179 -18.25 8.58 -13.48
CA ASN A 179 -18.89 7.33 -13.07
C ASN A 179 -17.96 6.52 -12.14
N PHE A 180 -16.66 6.51 -12.40
CA PHE A 180 -15.69 5.88 -11.50
C PHE A 180 -15.81 6.44 -10.08
N ARG A 181 -15.84 7.79 -9.95
CA ARG A 181 -15.99 8.48 -8.67
C ARG A 181 -17.36 8.22 -8.01
N VAL A 182 -18.43 8.21 -8.81
CA VAL A 182 -19.79 7.90 -8.32
C VAL A 182 -19.84 6.47 -7.80
N TYR A 183 -19.32 5.50 -8.55
CA TYR A 183 -19.35 4.08 -8.17
C TYR A 183 -18.48 3.77 -6.94
N ALA A 184 -17.41 4.52 -6.75
CA ALA A 184 -16.65 4.44 -5.50
C ALA A 184 -17.51 4.90 -4.32
N ARG A 185 -18.11 6.10 -4.41
CA ARG A 185 -18.95 6.68 -3.35
C ARG A 185 -20.25 5.93 -3.08
N ASN A 186 -20.79 5.22 -4.07
CA ASN A 186 -21.97 4.36 -3.88
C ASN A 186 -21.74 3.25 -2.84
N ARG A 187 -20.48 2.97 -2.47
CA ARG A 187 -20.17 1.99 -1.45
C ARG A 187 -20.45 2.51 -0.03
N GLY A 188 -20.23 3.77 0.23
CA GLY A 188 -20.47 4.39 1.53
C GLY A 188 -19.63 5.64 1.75
N GLU A 189 -19.81 6.25 2.89
CA GLU A 189 -19.02 7.40 3.31
C GLU A 189 -17.53 7.04 3.41
N GLY A 190 -16.65 7.94 2.99
CA GLY A 190 -15.20 7.73 2.97
C GLY A 190 -14.68 6.93 1.76
N TRP A 191 -15.54 6.20 1.04
CA TRP A 191 -15.13 5.46 -0.15
C TRP A 191 -14.96 6.39 -1.35
N GLN A 192 -13.80 6.29 -1.99
CA GLN A 192 -13.45 7.12 -3.15
C GLN A 192 -12.42 6.42 -4.05
N CYS A 193 -12.19 6.97 -5.22
CA CYS A 193 -11.05 6.55 -6.04
C CYS A 193 -9.74 6.88 -5.33
N LEU A 194 -8.65 6.19 -5.71
CA LEU A 194 -7.32 6.48 -5.20
C LEU A 194 -7.04 7.98 -5.29
N THR A 195 -6.76 8.61 -4.15
CA THR A 195 -6.43 10.03 -4.08
C THR A 195 -4.94 10.25 -4.28
N TYR A 196 -4.56 11.46 -4.69
CA TYR A 196 -3.16 11.85 -4.74
C TYR A 196 -2.48 11.72 -3.36
N GLN A 197 -3.19 12.01 -2.28
CA GLN A 197 -2.67 11.91 -0.92
C GLN A 197 -2.31 10.47 -0.56
N THR A 198 -3.21 9.53 -0.80
CA THR A 198 -2.99 8.10 -0.55
C THR A 198 -1.89 7.54 -1.47
N TYR A 199 -1.89 7.95 -2.76
CA TYR A 199 -0.83 7.60 -3.70
C TYR A 199 0.55 8.10 -3.22
N ARG A 200 0.66 9.37 -2.79
CA ARG A 200 1.90 9.93 -2.23
C ARG A 200 2.41 9.13 -1.03
N LYS A 201 1.52 8.71 -0.15
CA LYS A 201 1.87 7.91 1.02
C LYS A 201 2.49 6.58 0.60
N LEU A 202 1.82 5.86 -0.30
CA LEU A 202 2.32 4.61 -0.85
C LEU A 202 3.68 4.80 -1.55
N PHE A 203 3.79 5.84 -2.37
CA PHE A 203 5.03 6.19 -3.07
C PHE A 203 6.21 6.41 -2.10
N TRP A 204 6.02 7.19 -1.06
CA TRP A 204 7.11 7.46 -0.12
C TRP A 204 7.42 6.27 0.79
N LEU A 205 6.45 5.45 1.15
CA LEU A 205 6.72 4.17 1.83
C LEU A 205 7.63 3.28 0.97
N PHE A 206 7.33 3.18 -0.34
CA PHE A 206 8.18 2.47 -1.30
C PHE A 206 9.59 3.08 -1.42
N VAL A 207 9.68 4.40 -1.63
CA VAL A 207 10.96 5.07 -1.84
C VAL A 207 11.89 4.92 -0.62
N VAL A 208 11.35 5.00 0.59
CA VAL A 208 12.14 4.84 1.82
C VAL A 208 12.56 3.37 2.03
N GLU A 209 11.70 2.41 1.68
CA GLU A 209 12.02 0.98 1.79
C GLU A 209 13.18 0.59 0.87
N TYR A 210 13.08 0.93 -0.40
CA TYR A 210 14.03 0.47 -1.43
C TYR A 210 15.18 1.46 -1.68
N ALA A 211 15.11 2.67 -1.16
CA ALA A 211 16.04 3.78 -1.42
C ALA A 211 16.26 4.00 -2.93
N THR A 212 15.20 3.98 -3.71
CA THR A 212 15.21 4.19 -5.16
C THR A 212 13.95 4.86 -5.66
N LEU A 213 14.08 5.62 -6.75
CA LEU A 213 12.94 6.15 -7.51
C LEU A 213 12.50 5.21 -8.65
N ASN A 214 13.25 4.13 -8.88
CA ASN A 214 12.98 3.17 -9.96
C ASN A 214 12.08 2.03 -9.47
N SER A 215 10.77 2.22 -9.58
CA SER A 215 9.78 1.17 -9.24
C SER A 215 9.78 -0.02 -10.22
N GLN A 216 10.45 0.10 -11.37
CA GLN A 216 10.55 -0.95 -12.38
C GLN A 216 11.75 -1.88 -12.17
N ALA A 217 12.61 -1.61 -11.20
CA ALA A 217 13.72 -2.50 -10.87
C ALA A 217 13.19 -3.88 -10.44
N ALA A 218 13.88 -4.94 -10.85
CA ALA A 218 13.53 -6.30 -10.45
C ALA A 218 13.62 -6.45 -8.92
N PHE A 219 12.61 -7.03 -8.31
CA PHE A 219 12.63 -7.38 -6.90
C PHE A 219 13.66 -8.49 -6.64
N ASN A 220 14.47 -8.33 -5.58
CA ASN A 220 15.35 -9.37 -5.08
C ASN A 220 14.95 -9.69 -3.63
N ALA A 221 14.55 -10.93 -3.39
CA ALA A 221 14.15 -11.38 -2.06
C ALA A 221 15.31 -11.41 -1.05
N GLN A 222 16.56 -11.44 -1.52
CA GLN A 222 17.74 -11.38 -0.66
C GLN A 222 18.02 -9.94 -0.26
N LEU A 223 18.46 -9.78 0.98
CA LEU A 223 18.93 -8.49 1.47
C LEU A 223 20.34 -8.21 0.91
N ASP A 224 20.72 -6.95 0.83
CA ASP A 224 22.10 -6.57 0.51
C ASP A 224 23.06 -6.84 1.68
N ALA A 225 24.35 -6.57 1.50
CA ALA A 225 25.37 -6.78 2.53
C ALA A 225 25.13 -5.97 3.82
N ASN A 226 24.33 -4.92 3.76
CA ASN A 226 23.95 -4.08 4.91
C ASN A 226 22.63 -4.51 5.56
N GLY A 227 21.95 -5.52 5.00
CA GLY A 227 20.65 -6.00 5.47
C GLY A 227 19.48 -5.18 4.94
N PHE A 228 19.62 -4.45 3.84
CA PHE A 228 18.54 -3.64 3.24
C PHE A 228 17.85 -4.36 2.10
N ARG A 229 16.58 -4.02 1.89
CA ARG A 229 15.77 -4.47 0.76
C ARG A 229 16.33 -4.00 -0.57
N GLN A 230 16.27 -4.87 -1.59
CA GLN A 230 16.80 -4.61 -2.92
C GLN A 230 15.71 -4.64 -3.99
N GLY A 231 15.97 -3.91 -5.09
CA GLY A 231 15.11 -3.91 -6.26
C GLY A 231 13.96 -2.91 -6.19
N GLY A 232 12.86 -3.28 -6.78
CA GLY A 232 11.63 -2.49 -6.87
C GLY A 232 10.40 -3.40 -6.76
N LEU A 233 9.26 -2.96 -7.28
CA LEU A 233 7.98 -3.69 -7.16
C LEU A 233 7.86 -4.91 -8.10
N GLY A 234 8.81 -5.11 -8.97
CA GLY A 234 8.84 -6.27 -9.84
C GLY A 234 9.77 -6.13 -11.03
N PRO A 235 9.93 -7.19 -11.83
CA PRO A 235 10.65 -7.11 -13.08
C PRO A 235 9.97 -6.06 -13.96
N GLY A 236 10.78 -5.27 -14.68
CA GLY A 236 10.27 -4.32 -15.65
C GLY A 236 9.26 -5.01 -16.57
N VAL A 237 8.04 -4.46 -16.64
CA VAL A 237 6.98 -5.07 -17.43
C VAL A 237 7.25 -4.75 -18.90
N THR A 238 7.85 -5.68 -19.61
CA THR A 238 8.08 -5.55 -21.05
C THR A 238 6.90 -6.06 -21.87
N THR A 239 6.14 -7.02 -21.33
CA THR A 239 4.90 -7.53 -21.91
C THR A 239 3.95 -7.92 -20.77
N THR A 240 2.73 -7.42 -20.82
CA THR A 240 1.66 -7.85 -19.94
C THR A 240 0.86 -8.93 -20.65
N THR A 241 0.80 -10.11 -20.06
CA THR A 241 -0.23 -11.10 -20.41
C THR A 241 -1.36 -10.98 -19.39
N ASP A 242 -2.60 -11.16 -19.83
CA ASP A 242 -3.78 -11.10 -18.95
C ASP A 242 -3.62 -11.98 -17.68
N ALA A 243 -2.89 -13.08 -17.79
CA ALA A 243 -2.61 -13.98 -16.67
C ALA A 243 -1.77 -13.32 -15.55
N LYS A 244 -0.91 -12.34 -15.88
CA LYS A 244 -0.09 -11.63 -14.87
C LYS A 244 -0.81 -10.49 -14.18
N TRP A 245 -1.89 -9.97 -14.76
CA TRP A 245 -2.71 -8.93 -14.16
C TRP A 245 -3.74 -9.47 -13.15
N ASN A 246 -4.00 -10.77 -13.17
CA ASN A 246 -5.03 -11.43 -12.37
C ASN A 246 -4.43 -12.43 -11.36
N ALA A 247 -3.11 -12.47 -11.21
CA ALA A 247 -2.42 -13.35 -10.27
C ALA A 247 -2.31 -12.74 -8.86
#